data_87a95e10bfd9424177948c0a5847de46
#
_entry.id   87a95e10bfd9424177948c0a5847de46
#
_cell.length_a   1.000
_cell.length_b   1.000
_cell.length_c   1.000
_cell.angle_alpha   90.00
_cell.angle_beta   90.00
_cell.angle_gamma   90.00
#
_symmetry.space_group_name_H-M   'P 1'
#
loop_
_entity.id
_entity.type
_entity.pdbx_description
1 polymer ?
#
loop_
_entity_poly.entity_id
_entity_poly.type
_entity_poly.pdbx_seq_one_letter_code
_entity_poly.pdbx_strand_id
1 'polypeptide(L)'
;MFTPAPAQASAPAPVFAPAPAQGQSSTSAPTPDAYINFGNGPYPEAASLTTGNAQSFLNSPAFTHFFGAGGPSPTDVANFESEVLSTIKATYNNANLPISLTTDPNAHAAHTLSVVSGTSYSQNPGAIGITDVGSSGFSFIDKLAGTQTVDQLAVAVGHNISHELMHAFGIANHPEQTGPYVDAASTTLQALSDPSTGFSQAAASLLSTLNFQAVGLSVASGAQRIDGDQLLVGSPAAVPEPSTLAAFVAIGGLVVVRRRRKAG
;
A
#
# COMPACT_ATOMS: atom_id res chain seq x y z
N MET A 1 -77.77 -65.36 14.40
CA MET A 1 -76.30 -65.56 14.25
C MET A 1 -75.80 -64.59 13.18
N PHE A 2 -75.09 -63.55 13.59
CA PHE A 2 -74.47 -62.61 12.65
C PHE A 2 -72.98 -62.93 12.59
N THR A 3 -72.50 -63.21 11.39
CA THR A 3 -71.08 -63.45 11.12
C THR A 3 -70.44 -62.10 10.86
N PRO A 4 -69.38 -61.73 11.57
CA PRO A 4 -68.68 -60.46 11.27
C PRO A 4 -67.84 -60.58 9.99
N ALA A 5 -67.84 -59.51 9.20
CA ALA A 5 -67.05 -59.36 7.99
C ALA A 5 -65.51 -59.23 8.29
N PRO A 6 -64.68 -59.78 7.43
CA PRO A 6 -63.21 -59.67 7.63
C PRO A 6 -62.70 -58.24 7.50
N ALA A 7 -61.80 -57.87 8.40
CA ALA A 7 -61.11 -56.56 8.36
C ALA A 7 -60.19 -56.49 7.15
N GLN A 8 -60.34 -55.42 6.36
CA GLN A 8 -59.45 -55.11 5.27
C GLN A 8 -58.08 -54.62 5.85
N ALA A 9 -57.00 -55.26 5.43
CA ALA A 9 -55.63 -54.82 5.73
C ALA A 9 -55.30 -53.53 4.95
N SER A 10 -54.91 -52.47 5.69
CA SER A 10 -54.45 -51.23 5.10
C SER A 10 -53.10 -51.43 4.40
N ALA A 11 -53.00 -50.98 3.15
CA ALA A 11 -51.74 -50.98 2.40
C ALA A 11 -50.74 -50.07 3.09
N PRO A 12 -49.44 -50.43 3.11
CA PRO A 12 -48.41 -49.57 3.66
C PRO A 12 -48.25 -48.29 2.82
N ALA A 13 -48.10 -47.14 3.50
CA ALA A 13 -47.86 -45.84 2.87
C ALA A 13 -46.52 -45.84 2.09
N PRO A 14 -46.45 -45.16 0.93
CA PRO A 14 -45.22 -45.06 0.16
C PRO A 14 -44.14 -44.33 0.97
N VAL A 15 -42.99 -44.99 1.14
CA VAL A 15 -41.76 -44.35 1.72
C VAL A 15 -41.15 -43.47 0.64
N PHE A 16 -41.29 -42.15 0.79
CA PHE A 16 -40.57 -41.22 -0.04
C PHE A 16 -39.09 -41.24 0.37
N ALA A 17 -38.21 -41.58 -0.58
CA ALA A 17 -36.76 -41.38 -0.40
C ALA A 17 -36.46 -39.88 -0.19
N PRO A 18 -35.61 -39.50 0.76
CA PRO A 18 -35.19 -38.10 0.91
C PRO A 18 -34.58 -37.62 -0.39
N ALA A 19 -34.98 -36.42 -0.84
CA ALA A 19 -34.38 -35.77 -1.98
C ALA A 19 -32.86 -35.60 -1.74
N PRO A 20 -32.03 -35.80 -2.77
CA PRO A 20 -30.60 -35.58 -2.63
C PRO A 20 -30.35 -34.13 -2.14
N ALA A 21 -29.59 -33.98 -1.07
CA ALA A 21 -29.18 -32.67 -0.56
C ALA A 21 -28.51 -31.92 -1.72
N GLN A 22 -29.12 -30.82 -2.14
CA GLN A 22 -28.51 -29.92 -3.10
C GLN A 22 -27.23 -29.45 -2.46
N GLY A 23 -26.09 -29.81 -3.05
CA GLY A 23 -24.77 -29.35 -2.61
C GLY A 23 -24.78 -27.83 -2.57
N GLN A 24 -24.67 -27.27 -1.36
CA GLN A 24 -24.40 -25.85 -1.21
C GLN A 24 -23.06 -25.60 -1.92
N SER A 25 -23.13 -24.93 -3.06
CA SER A 25 -21.93 -24.32 -3.64
C SER A 25 -21.38 -23.36 -2.58
N SER A 26 -20.32 -23.78 -1.91
CA SER A 26 -19.54 -22.87 -1.08
C SER A 26 -18.92 -21.85 -2.02
N THR A 27 -19.58 -20.71 -2.21
CA THR A 27 -18.93 -19.55 -2.79
C THR A 27 -17.83 -19.16 -1.81
N SER A 28 -16.58 -19.49 -2.14
CA SER A 28 -15.43 -18.99 -1.40
C SER A 28 -15.55 -17.46 -1.35
N ALA A 29 -15.32 -16.88 -0.17
CA ALA A 29 -15.25 -15.43 -0.05
C ALA A 29 -14.22 -14.89 -1.06
N PRO A 30 -14.48 -13.74 -1.69
CA PRO A 30 -13.53 -13.17 -2.63
C PRO A 30 -12.18 -12.94 -1.94
N THR A 31 -11.10 -13.26 -2.63
CA THR A 31 -9.73 -13.00 -2.14
C THR A 31 -9.53 -11.50 -1.93
N PRO A 32 -9.05 -11.04 -0.76
CA PRO A 32 -8.72 -9.64 -0.55
C PRO A 32 -7.60 -9.19 -1.50
N ASP A 33 -7.63 -7.93 -1.91
CA ASP A 33 -6.59 -7.34 -2.76
C ASP A 33 -5.27 -7.21 -1.99
N ALA A 34 -5.35 -6.80 -0.71
CA ALA A 34 -4.16 -6.67 0.12
C ALA A 34 -4.38 -7.07 1.59
N TYR A 35 -3.36 -7.68 2.16
CA TYR A 35 -3.17 -7.86 3.60
C TYR A 35 -2.31 -6.71 4.14
N ILE A 36 -2.84 -5.94 5.08
CA ILE A 36 -2.11 -4.90 5.79
C ILE A 36 -1.62 -5.49 7.11
N ASN A 37 -0.32 -5.70 7.18
CA ASN A 37 0.32 -6.37 8.30
C ASN A 37 0.76 -5.36 9.37
N PHE A 38 0.05 -5.34 10.49
CA PHE A 38 0.40 -4.61 11.71
C PHE A 38 1.08 -5.52 12.75
N GLY A 39 1.28 -6.78 12.45
CA GLY A 39 1.79 -7.79 13.39
C GLY A 39 3.27 -7.66 13.72
N ASN A 40 3.74 -8.59 14.55
CA ASN A 40 5.11 -8.64 15.08
C ASN A 40 6.11 -9.41 14.18
N GLY A 41 5.78 -9.66 12.93
CA GLY A 41 6.58 -10.50 12.06
C GLY A 41 6.35 -12.01 12.28
N PRO A 42 7.05 -12.89 11.58
CA PRO A 42 8.22 -12.56 10.74
C PRO A 42 7.87 -11.72 9.51
N TYR A 43 8.85 -10.96 9.02
CA TYR A 43 8.75 -10.17 7.77
C TYR A 43 9.73 -10.78 6.76
N PRO A 44 9.35 -11.82 6.03
CA PRO A 44 10.28 -12.58 5.19
C PRO A 44 10.89 -11.74 4.06
N GLU A 45 10.15 -10.75 3.56
CA GLU A 45 10.61 -9.85 2.49
C GLU A 45 11.66 -8.85 2.98
N ALA A 46 11.71 -8.56 4.29
CA ALA A 46 12.60 -7.57 4.88
C ALA A 46 14.08 -7.87 4.60
N ALA A 47 14.47 -9.13 4.62
CA ALA A 47 15.87 -9.53 4.41
C ALA A 47 16.43 -9.10 3.04
N SER A 48 15.58 -8.97 2.03
CA SER A 48 16.00 -8.57 0.67
C SER A 48 15.90 -7.08 0.40
N LEU A 49 15.01 -6.38 1.10
CA LEU A 49 14.69 -4.97 0.82
C LEU A 49 15.28 -4.02 1.85
N THR A 50 15.48 -4.46 3.09
CA THR A 50 15.80 -3.58 4.22
C THR A 50 17.14 -3.87 4.86
N THR A 51 17.65 -2.91 5.65
CA THR A 51 18.80 -3.09 6.54
C THR A 51 18.33 -3.20 7.99
N GLY A 52 19.03 -4.03 8.78
CA GLY A 52 18.70 -4.24 10.19
C GLY A 52 17.54 -5.22 10.39
N ASN A 53 16.96 -5.20 11.59
CA ASN A 53 15.85 -6.06 11.96
C ASN A 53 14.55 -5.29 11.96
N ALA A 54 13.70 -5.52 10.97
CA ALA A 54 12.34 -4.99 10.97
C ALA A 54 11.59 -5.45 12.22
N GLN A 55 10.95 -4.50 12.90
CA GLN A 55 10.16 -4.71 14.12
C GLN A 55 8.74 -4.20 13.90
N SER A 56 7.84 -4.60 14.79
CA SER A 56 6.49 -4.04 14.83
C SER A 56 6.52 -2.53 14.99
N PHE A 57 5.58 -1.85 14.34
CA PHE A 57 5.36 -0.42 14.50
C PHE A 57 5.14 0.01 15.96
N LEU A 58 4.67 -0.89 16.82
CA LEU A 58 4.49 -0.67 18.26
C LEU A 58 5.79 -0.32 18.99
N ASN A 59 6.94 -0.67 18.41
CA ASN A 59 8.26 -0.33 18.94
C ASN A 59 8.79 1.02 18.44
N SER A 60 8.07 1.66 17.51
CA SER A 60 8.49 2.92 16.93
C SER A 60 8.36 4.09 17.91
N PRO A 61 9.43 4.88 18.13
CA PRO A 61 9.32 6.15 18.82
C PRO A 61 8.33 7.12 18.12
N ALA A 62 8.18 7.04 16.81
CA ALA A 62 7.22 7.85 16.06
C ALA A 62 5.76 7.58 16.47
N PHE A 63 5.47 6.38 16.95
CA PHE A 63 4.15 6.00 17.46
C PHE A 63 4.06 6.17 18.98
N THR A 64 5.02 5.61 19.72
CA THR A 64 4.92 5.49 21.18
C THR A 64 4.98 6.82 21.92
N HIS A 65 5.62 7.86 21.34
CA HIS A 65 5.75 9.16 22.01
C HIS A 65 4.41 9.86 22.31
N PHE A 66 3.33 9.50 21.60
CA PHE A 66 2.00 10.07 21.85
C PHE A 66 1.33 9.57 23.15
N PHE A 67 1.82 8.47 23.75
CA PHE A 67 1.11 7.77 24.82
C PHE A 67 1.80 7.86 26.19
N GLY A 68 2.86 8.64 26.31
CA GLY A 68 3.59 8.80 27.56
C GLY A 68 4.24 7.50 28.08
N ALA A 69 4.59 7.46 29.38
CA ALA A 69 5.39 6.36 29.96
C ALA A 69 4.64 5.00 30.01
N GLY A 70 3.32 5.00 29.92
CA GLY A 70 2.51 3.76 29.91
C GLY A 70 2.44 3.06 28.55
N GLY A 71 2.90 3.72 27.48
CA GLY A 71 2.72 3.24 26.13
C GLY A 71 1.25 3.24 25.65
N PRO A 72 1.00 2.79 24.39
CA PRO A 72 -0.35 2.72 23.86
C PRO A 72 -1.16 1.60 24.52
N SER A 73 -2.44 1.88 24.80
CA SER A 73 -3.39 0.85 25.20
C SER A 73 -3.82 0.01 23.98
N PRO A 74 -4.40 -1.19 24.17
CA PRO A 74 -4.99 -1.96 23.05
C PRO A 74 -6.03 -1.18 22.25
N THR A 75 -6.76 -0.27 22.88
CA THR A 75 -7.73 0.60 22.20
C THR A 75 -7.04 1.64 21.32
N ASP A 76 -5.95 2.24 21.78
CA ASP A 76 -5.17 3.19 20.98
C ASP A 76 -4.58 2.51 19.73
N VAL A 77 -4.08 1.30 19.88
CA VAL A 77 -3.57 0.49 18.77
C VAL A 77 -4.68 0.20 17.77
N ALA A 78 -5.83 -0.28 18.23
CA ALA A 78 -6.97 -0.60 17.36
C ALA A 78 -7.51 0.64 16.63
N ASN A 79 -7.54 1.80 17.28
CA ASN A 79 -7.94 3.06 16.67
C ASN A 79 -6.96 3.48 15.58
N PHE A 80 -5.65 3.39 15.85
CA PHE A 80 -4.61 3.70 14.88
C PHE A 80 -4.72 2.80 13.64
N GLU A 81 -4.80 1.49 13.83
CA GLU A 81 -4.95 0.52 12.73
C GLU A 81 -6.23 0.77 11.91
N SER A 82 -7.33 1.07 12.59
CA SER A 82 -8.61 1.41 11.95
C SER A 82 -8.52 2.67 11.10
N GLU A 83 -7.84 3.71 11.59
CA GLU A 83 -7.66 4.97 10.85
C GLU A 83 -6.75 4.78 9.64
N VAL A 84 -5.67 4.00 9.77
CA VAL A 84 -4.81 3.62 8.62
C VAL A 84 -5.64 2.93 7.54
N LEU A 85 -6.45 1.93 7.90
CA LEU A 85 -7.28 1.20 6.94
C LEU A 85 -8.36 2.10 6.31
N SER A 86 -8.94 3.00 7.11
CA SER A 86 -9.91 3.99 6.64
C SER A 86 -9.30 4.92 5.61
N THR A 87 -8.10 5.42 5.88
CA THR A 87 -7.35 6.29 4.96
C THR A 87 -7.04 5.60 3.64
N ILE A 88 -6.54 4.35 3.68
CA ILE A 88 -6.27 3.59 2.45
C ILE A 88 -7.55 3.45 1.62
N LYS A 89 -8.65 3.01 2.24
CA LYS A 89 -9.94 2.86 1.55
C LYS A 89 -10.44 4.18 0.99
N ALA A 90 -10.34 5.28 1.73
CA ALA A 90 -10.75 6.60 1.27
C ALA A 90 -9.92 7.05 0.06
N THR A 91 -8.60 6.88 0.10
CA THR A 91 -7.68 7.23 -0.98
C THR A 91 -8.06 6.53 -2.30
N TYR A 92 -8.30 5.23 -2.26
CA TYR A 92 -8.71 4.47 -3.43
C TYR A 92 -10.14 4.78 -3.87
N ASN A 93 -11.09 4.90 -2.93
CA ASN A 93 -12.48 5.23 -3.25
C ASN A 93 -12.62 6.62 -3.88
N ASN A 94 -11.85 7.61 -3.45
CA ASN A 94 -11.83 8.95 -4.03
C ASN A 94 -11.35 8.94 -5.49
N ALA A 95 -10.54 7.96 -5.86
CA ALA A 95 -10.13 7.71 -7.24
C ALA A 95 -11.12 6.81 -8.02
N ASN A 96 -12.28 6.44 -7.43
CA ASN A 96 -13.24 5.46 -7.95
C ASN A 96 -12.66 4.05 -8.14
N LEU A 97 -11.76 3.63 -7.27
CA LEU A 97 -11.04 2.36 -7.29
C LEU A 97 -11.31 1.60 -5.98
N PRO A 98 -12.46 0.92 -5.84
CA PRO A 98 -12.76 0.20 -4.61
C PRO A 98 -11.72 -0.89 -4.36
N ILE A 99 -11.17 -0.95 -3.13
CA ILE A 99 -10.15 -1.88 -2.70
C ILE A 99 -10.66 -2.75 -1.55
N SER A 100 -10.34 -4.03 -1.58
CA SER A 100 -10.63 -5.00 -0.52
C SER A 100 -9.39 -5.27 0.32
N LEU A 101 -9.44 -4.89 1.60
CA LEU A 101 -8.33 -5.04 2.55
C LEU A 101 -8.67 -6.04 3.64
N THR A 102 -7.63 -6.72 4.13
CA THR A 102 -7.71 -7.58 5.31
C THR A 102 -6.54 -7.33 6.26
N THR A 103 -6.75 -7.59 7.55
CA THR A 103 -5.70 -7.69 8.58
C THR A 103 -5.55 -9.12 9.10
N ASP A 104 -6.29 -10.06 8.53
CA ASP A 104 -6.18 -11.48 8.86
C ASP A 104 -5.03 -12.11 8.05
N PRO A 105 -3.94 -12.56 8.68
CA PRO A 105 -2.80 -13.19 8.01
C PRO A 105 -3.16 -14.50 7.30
N ASN A 106 -4.32 -15.09 7.63
CA ASN A 106 -4.80 -16.34 7.01
C ASN A 106 -5.69 -16.11 5.79
N ALA A 107 -6.01 -14.88 5.46
CA ALA A 107 -6.97 -14.56 4.39
C ALA A 107 -6.42 -14.69 2.96
N HIS A 108 -5.15 -15.10 2.77
CA HIS A 108 -4.52 -15.31 1.46
C HIS A 108 -4.72 -14.14 0.49
N ALA A 109 -4.47 -12.92 0.96
CA ALA A 109 -4.53 -11.74 0.10
C ALA A 109 -3.49 -11.79 -1.03
N ALA A 110 -3.77 -11.09 -2.13
CA ALA A 110 -2.88 -11.05 -3.28
C ALA A 110 -1.54 -10.34 -2.97
N HIS A 111 -1.59 -9.26 -2.18
CA HIS A 111 -0.42 -8.46 -1.82
C HIS A 111 -0.30 -8.32 -0.31
N THR A 112 0.92 -8.02 0.18
CA THR A 112 1.18 -7.77 1.60
C THR A 112 1.95 -6.48 1.78
N LEU A 113 1.43 -5.56 2.58
CA LEU A 113 2.11 -4.35 3.02
C LEU A 113 2.25 -4.37 4.53
N SER A 114 3.50 -4.25 5.03
CA SER A 114 3.80 -4.29 6.46
C SER A 114 4.17 -2.91 6.99
N VAL A 115 3.60 -2.51 8.13
CA VAL A 115 4.00 -1.30 8.86
C VAL A 115 5.10 -1.68 9.85
N VAL A 116 6.31 -1.19 9.61
CA VAL A 116 7.49 -1.62 10.36
C VAL A 116 8.29 -0.46 10.94
N SER A 117 9.06 -0.75 11.98
CA SER A 117 10.02 0.13 12.63
C SER A 117 11.42 -0.50 12.70
N GLY A 118 12.42 0.26 13.15
CA GLY A 118 13.78 -0.22 13.40
C GLY A 118 14.56 -0.62 12.15
N THR A 119 14.06 -0.29 10.97
CA THR A 119 14.66 -0.64 9.69
C THR A 119 14.49 0.47 8.65
N SER A 120 15.17 0.35 7.52
CA SER A 120 15.08 1.27 6.38
C SER A 120 15.40 0.55 5.08
N TYR A 121 15.07 1.15 3.95
CA TYR A 121 15.49 0.62 2.66
C TYR A 121 17.01 0.65 2.52
N SER A 122 17.61 -0.45 2.08
CA SER A 122 19.07 -0.65 2.06
C SER A 122 19.80 0.29 1.10
N GLN A 123 19.17 0.65 -0.02
CA GLN A 123 19.78 1.52 -1.03
C GLN A 123 19.45 3.00 -0.83
N ASN A 124 18.34 3.31 -0.14
CA ASN A 124 17.94 4.67 0.19
C ASN A 124 17.41 4.74 1.63
N PRO A 125 18.28 4.99 2.62
CA PRO A 125 17.87 5.04 4.03
C PRO A 125 16.88 6.17 4.36
N GLY A 126 16.70 7.14 3.46
CA GLY A 126 15.72 8.24 3.59
C GLY A 126 14.31 7.87 3.11
N ALA A 127 14.15 6.74 2.44
CA ALA A 127 12.85 6.29 1.95
C ALA A 127 11.84 6.11 3.07
N ILE A 128 10.58 6.48 2.82
CA ILE A 128 9.46 6.28 3.75
C ILE A 128 8.76 4.94 3.56
N GLY A 129 8.96 4.31 2.40
CA GLY A 129 8.45 3.00 2.05
C GLY A 129 9.30 2.32 0.99
N ILE A 130 8.99 1.11 0.64
CA ILE A 130 9.58 0.33 -0.46
C ILE A 130 8.69 -0.84 -0.84
N THR A 131 8.55 -1.12 -2.13
CA THR A 131 7.78 -2.24 -2.63
C THR A 131 8.50 -2.96 -3.76
N ASP A 132 8.51 -4.28 -3.73
CA ASP A 132 8.76 -5.10 -4.92
C ASP A 132 7.54 -5.02 -5.82
N VAL A 133 7.69 -4.42 -7.01
CA VAL A 133 6.58 -4.17 -7.94
C VAL A 133 5.83 -5.45 -8.28
N GLY A 134 4.52 -5.42 -8.14
CA GLY A 134 3.66 -6.57 -8.36
C GLY A 134 3.63 -7.58 -7.21
N SER A 135 4.17 -7.26 -6.02
CA SER A 135 4.28 -8.19 -4.91
C SER A 135 3.98 -7.55 -3.54
N SER A 136 4.98 -7.27 -2.73
CA SER A 136 4.85 -6.89 -1.33
C SER A 136 5.81 -5.78 -0.95
N GLY A 137 5.52 -5.06 0.13
CA GLY A 137 6.35 -3.92 0.54
C GLY A 137 6.20 -3.53 2.00
N PHE A 138 6.80 -2.38 2.33
CA PHE A 138 6.89 -1.85 3.68
C PHE A 138 6.58 -0.36 3.73
N SER A 139 5.94 0.08 4.81
CA SER A 139 5.88 1.47 5.27
C SER A 139 6.78 1.60 6.51
N PHE A 140 7.76 2.50 6.47
CA PHE A 140 8.72 2.74 7.55
C PHE A 140 8.20 3.86 8.46
N ILE A 141 7.42 3.49 9.49
CA ILE A 141 6.75 4.45 10.36
C ILE A 141 7.72 5.43 11.04
N ASP A 142 8.95 5.02 11.35
CA ASP A 142 9.98 5.88 11.96
C ASP A 142 10.32 7.10 11.11
N LYS A 143 10.10 7.03 9.79
CA LYS A 143 10.34 8.14 8.86
C LYS A 143 9.23 9.19 8.89
N LEU A 144 8.12 8.91 9.55
CA LEU A 144 6.95 9.78 9.66
C LEU A 144 6.87 10.47 11.05
N ALA A 145 7.97 10.50 11.80
CA ALA A 145 8.05 10.98 13.19
C ALA A 145 7.74 12.48 13.40
N GLY A 146 7.56 13.27 12.34
CA GLY A 146 7.28 14.71 12.45
C GLY A 146 5.80 15.09 12.60
N THR A 147 4.89 14.12 12.65
CA THR A 147 3.46 14.36 12.86
C THR A 147 3.16 14.87 14.26
N GLN A 148 2.10 15.69 14.40
CA GLN A 148 1.77 16.34 15.67
C GLN A 148 0.76 15.55 16.52
N THR A 149 0.01 14.65 15.90
CA THR A 149 -0.98 13.80 16.56
C THR A 149 -0.89 12.37 16.04
N VAL A 150 -1.39 11.41 16.81
CA VAL A 150 -1.46 10.01 16.40
C VAL A 150 -2.37 9.83 15.18
N ASP A 151 -3.43 10.62 15.05
CA ASP A 151 -4.34 10.60 13.90
C ASP A 151 -3.62 11.06 12.62
N GLN A 152 -2.82 12.13 12.71
CA GLN A 152 -1.99 12.57 11.59
C GLN A 152 -0.96 11.51 11.19
N LEU A 153 -0.38 10.80 12.17
CA LEU A 153 0.51 9.67 11.88
C LEU A 153 -0.23 8.54 11.18
N ALA A 154 -1.44 8.20 11.63
CA ALA A 154 -2.25 7.16 11.01
C ALA A 154 -2.61 7.51 9.55
N VAL A 155 -3.01 8.76 9.29
CA VAL A 155 -3.27 9.26 7.94
C VAL A 155 -1.99 9.19 7.07
N ALA A 156 -0.85 9.64 7.59
CA ALA A 156 0.42 9.60 6.85
C ALA A 156 0.85 8.15 6.53
N VAL A 157 0.70 7.22 7.47
CA VAL A 157 0.95 5.79 7.23
C VAL A 157 -0.03 5.24 6.19
N GLY A 158 -1.32 5.58 6.27
CA GLY A 158 -2.33 5.13 5.31
C GLY A 158 -2.06 5.61 3.89
N HIS A 159 -1.65 6.87 3.71
CA HIS A 159 -1.25 7.39 2.40
C HIS A 159 0.03 6.74 1.90
N ASN A 160 1.03 6.56 2.77
CA ASN A 160 2.26 5.86 2.38
C ASN A 160 1.98 4.41 1.96
N ILE A 161 1.13 3.68 2.69
CA ILE A 161 0.70 2.33 2.27
C ILE A 161 -0.07 2.38 0.96
N SER A 162 -0.94 3.38 0.75
CA SER A 162 -1.66 3.52 -0.53
C SER A 162 -0.70 3.71 -1.70
N HIS A 163 0.39 4.46 -1.50
CA HIS A 163 1.47 4.60 -2.46
C HIS A 163 2.17 3.27 -2.74
N GLU A 164 2.60 2.57 -1.71
CA GLU A 164 3.28 1.28 -1.85
C GLU A 164 2.35 0.21 -2.48
N LEU A 165 1.05 0.25 -2.20
CA LEU A 165 0.07 -0.61 -2.86
C LEU A 165 -0.06 -0.30 -4.36
N MET A 166 0.05 0.95 -4.78
CA MET A 166 0.09 1.30 -6.20
C MET A 166 1.21 0.55 -6.91
N HIS A 167 2.38 0.48 -6.28
CA HIS A 167 3.53 -0.30 -6.78
C HIS A 167 3.28 -1.80 -6.70
N ALA A 168 2.71 -2.29 -5.61
CA ALA A 168 2.34 -3.70 -5.45
C ALA A 168 1.35 -4.15 -6.54
N PHE A 169 0.47 -3.27 -6.99
CA PHE A 169 -0.45 -3.55 -8.10
C PHE A 169 0.20 -3.48 -9.50
N GLY A 170 1.48 -3.12 -9.59
CA GLY A 170 2.26 -3.22 -10.82
C GLY A 170 2.67 -1.89 -11.47
N ILE A 171 2.38 -0.73 -10.85
CA ILE A 171 2.88 0.55 -11.36
C ILE A 171 4.33 0.74 -10.92
N ALA A 172 5.28 0.60 -11.85
CA ALA A 172 6.71 0.66 -11.54
C ALA A 172 7.27 2.07 -11.39
N ASN A 173 6.69 3.06 -12.05
CA ASN A 173 7.18 4.44 -12.04
C ASN A 173 6.16 5.35 -11.37
N HIS A 174 6.67 6.37 -10.65
CA HIS A 174 5.80 7.38 -10.09
C HIS A 174 5.13 8.20 -11.20
N PRO A 175 3.79 8.27 -11.24
CA PRO A 175 3.07 9.13 -12.18
C PRO A 175 3.39 10.61 -11.98
N GLU A 176 3.63 11.01 -10.72
CA GLU A 176 4.05 12.36 -10.35
C GLU A 176 5.44 12.32 -9.70
N GLN A 177 6.30 13.30 -10.01
CA GLN A 177 7.62 13.39 -9.41
C GLN A 177 7.59 14.12 -8.07
N THR A 178 6.75 15.14 -7.96
CA THR A 178 6.60 15.96 -6.74
C THR A 178 5.15 16.44 -6.63
N GLY A 179 4.73 16.81 -5.42
CA GLY A 179 3.43 17.45 -5.22
C GLY A 179 2.64 16.85 -4.06
N PRO A 180 1.43 17.37 -3.82
CA PRO A 180 0.56 16.91 -2.76
C PRO A 180 -0.27 15.70 -3.21
N TYR A 181 0.38 14.72 -3.82
CA TYR A 181 -0.27 13.50 -4.30
C TYR A 181 0.31 12.28 -3.62
N VAL A 182 -0.52 11.26 -3.44
CA VAL A 182 -0.11 9.97 -2.88
C VAL A 182 0.91 9.27 -3.79
N ASP A 183 0.81 9.42 -5.09
CA ASP A 183 1.67 8.80 -6.10
C ASP A 183 2.92 9.59 -6.46
N ALA A 184 3.23 10.67 -5.73
CA ALA A 184 4.43 11.46 -5.99
C ALA A 184 5.69 10.75 -5.45
N ALA A 185 6.78 10.74 -6.24
CA ALA A 185 8.08 10.21 -5.83
C ALA A 185 8.69 10.98 -4.64
N SER A 186 8.29 12.24 -4.47
CA SER A 186 8.67 13.08 -3.34
C SER A 186 7.49 13.93 -2.90
N THR A 187 7.17 13.87 -1.61
CA THR A 187 6.06 14.61 -1.02
C THR A 187 6.45 15.18 0.34
N THR A 188 5.62 16.02 0.94
CA THR A 188 5.86 16.57 2.28
C THR A 188 5.07 15.78 3.32
N LEU A 189 5.57 15.77 4.57
CA LEU A 189 4.84 15.17 5.68
C LEU A 189 3.47 15.84 5.88
N GLN A 190 3.39 17.15 5.62
CA GLN A 190 2.12 17.88 5.68
C GLN A 190 1.11 17.33 4.67
N ALA A 191 1.52 17.08 3.42
CA ALA A 191 0.64 16.48 2.43
C ALA A 191 0.25 15.04 2.81
N LEU A 192 1.22 14.23 3.25
CA LEU A 192 0.91 12.86 3.69
C LEU A 192 -0.05 12.80 4.88
N SER A 193 0.01 13.77 5.79
CA SER A 193 -0.89 13.81 6.97
C SER A 193 -2.19 14.59 6.74
N ASP A 194 -2.44 15.09 5.53
CA ASP A 194 -3.69 15.74 5.16
C ASP A 194 -4.68 14.70 4.62
N PRO A 195 -5.83 14.45 5.29
CA PRO A 195 -6.79 13.44 4.87
C PRO A 195 -7.44 13.71 3.50
N SER A 196 -7.26 14.91 2.95
CA SER A 196 -7.73 15.24 1.59
C SER A 196 -6.77 14.86 0.48
N THR A 197 -5.53 14.45 0.82
CA THR A 197 -4.55 14.00 -0.16
C THR A 197 -5.02 12.70 -0.84
N GLY A 198 -4.85 12.63 -2.15
CA GLY A 198 -5.27 11.48 -2.95
C GLY A 198 -4.33 11.23 -4.11
N PHE A 199 -4.68 10.26 -4.94
CA PHE A 199 -3.96 10.01 -6.18
C PHE A 199 -4.14 11.15 -7.16
N SER A 200 -3.10 11.41 -7.97
CA SER A 200 -3.22 12.25 -9.17
C SER A 200 -4.17 11.61 -10.19
N GLN A 201 -4.66 12.42 -11.14
CA GLN A 201 -5.46 11.90 -12.24
C GLN A 201 -4.68 10.88 -13.09
N ALA A 202 -3.36 11.06 -13.22
CA ALA A 202 -2.49 10.14 -13.94
C ALA A 202 -2.42 8.78 -13.26
N ALA A 203 -2.19 8.74 -11.93
CA ALA A 203 -2.19 7.53 -11.15
C ALA A 203 -3.54 6.82 -11.17
N ALA A 204 -4.63 7.56 -10.94
CA ALA A 204 -5.99 7.01 -10.96
C ALA A 204 -6.32 6.36 -12.32
N SER A 205 -5.91 6.99 -13.43
CA SER A 205 -6.10 6.43 -14.78
C SER A 205 -5.32 5.14 -14.98
N LEU A 206 -4.07 5.06 -14.53
CA LEU A 206 -3.26 3.85 -14.62
C LEU A 206 -3.84 2.72 -13.77
N LEU A 207 -4.13 3.00 -12.49
CA LEU A 207 -4.70 2.04 -11.55
C LEU A 207 -6.03 1.47 -12.05
N SER A 208 -6.87 2.26 -12.73
CA SER A 208 -8.15 1.80 -13.27
C SER A 208 -8.03 0.71 -14.35
N THR A 209 -6.85 0.52 -14.92
CA THR A 209 -6.57 -0.51 -15.93
C THR A 209 -6.06 -1.82 -15.34
N LEU A 210 -5.75 -1.85 -14.05
CA LEU A 210 -5.10 -2.97 -13.39
C LEU A 210 -6.11 -3.93 -12.74
N ASN A 211 -5.69 -5.19 -12.62
CA ASN A 211 -6.35 -6.16 -11.76
C ASN A 211 -5.58 -6.25 -10.45
N PHE A 212 -6.12 -5.72 -9.36
CA PHE A 212 -5.49 -5.70 -8.04
C PHE A 212 -5.23 -7.08 -7.42
N GLN A 213 -5.82 -8.13 -7.97
CA GLN A 213 -5.57 -9.51 -7.55
C GLN A 213 -4.51 -10.24 -8.40
N ALA A 214 -3.94 -9.57 -9.39
CA ALA A 214 -2.90 -10.15 -10.21
C ALA A 214 -1.56 -10.15 -9.47
N VAL A 215 -1.15 -11.30 -8.96
CA VAL A 215 0.16 -11.52 -8.33
C VAL A 215 1.19 -11.84 -9.39
N GLY A 216 2.35 -11.21 -9.29
CA GLY A 216 3.50 -11.56 -10.12
C GLY A 216 3.31 -11.21 -11.59
N LEU A 217 2.83 -10.00 -11.88
CA LEU A 217 3.15 -9.37 -13.17
C LEU A 217 4.66 -9.20 -13.20
N SER A 218 5.34 -10.35 -13.39
CA SER A 218 6.73 -10.42 -13.70
C SER A 218 6.94 -9.57 -14.95
N VAL A 219 7.34 -8.33 -14.78
CA VAL A 219 8.07 -7.63 -15.81
C VAL A 219 9.26 -8.52 -16.08
N ALA A 220 9.28 -9.09 -17.26
CA ALA A 220 10.24 -10.11 -17.66
C ALA A 220 11.64 -9.75 -17.15
N SER A 221 12.22 -10.65 -16.36
CA SER A 221 13.61 -10.70 -15.92
C SER A 221 14.19 -9.45 -15.27
N GLY A 222 13.96 -9.31 -13.99
CA GLY A 222 14.60 -8.38 -13.07
C GLY A 222 13.53 -7.72 -12.22
N ALA A 223 13.44 -8.12 -10.93
CA ALA A 223 12.58 -7.41 -9.99
C ALA A 223 12.91 -5.92 -10.07
N GLN A 224 12.02 -5.13 -10.64
CA GLN A 224 12.20 -3.69 -10.73
C GLN A 224 11.88 -3.15 -9.35
N ARG A 225 12.94 -2.95 -8.55
CA ARG A 225 12.85 -2.26 -7.27
C ARG A 225 12.71 -0.79 -7.56
N ILE A 226 11.76 -0.16 -6.92
CA ILE A 226 11.62 1.29 -6.98
C ILE A 226 12.58 1.88 -5.96
N ASP A 227 13.33 2.90 -6.38
CA ASP A 227 14.08 3.73 -5.45
C ASP A 227 13.07 4.37 -4.50
N GLY A 228 13.16 3.98 -3.21
CA GLY A 228 12.15 4.31 -2.21
C GLY A 228 11.84 5.79 -2.12
N ASP A 229 10.59 6.08 -1.87
CA ASP A 229 10.03 7.41 -1.79
C ASP A 229 10.67 8.28 -0.72
N GLN A 230 10.86 9.54 -1.02
CA GLN A 230 11.48 10.49 -0.11
C GLN A 230 10.48 11.47 0.48
N LEU A 231 10.57 11.64 1.78
CA LEU A 231 9.90 12.73 2.45
C LEU A 231 10.71 14.04 2.24
N LEU A 232 10.08 15.02 1.62
CA LEU A 232 10.66 16.35 1.51
C LEU A 232 10.57 17.06 2.86
N VAL A 233 11.68 17.09 3.59
CA VAL A 233 11.78 17.84 4.85
C VAL A 233 11.89 19.32 4.50
N GLY A 234 10.74 20.03 4.55
CA GLY A 234 10.68 21.48 4.75
C GLY A 234 11.56 22.39 3.91
N SER A 235 11.98 22.01 2.71
CA SER A 235 12.62 22.94 1.79
C SER A 235 11.60 23.50 0.82
N PRO A 236 11.58 24.83 0.62
CA PRO A 236 10.83 25.40 -0.49
C PRO A 236 11.34 24.80 -1.79
N ALA A 237 10.41 24.66 -2.75
CA ALA A 237 10.62 24.06 -4.06
C ALA A 237 12.06 24.13 -4.55
N ALA A 238 12.65 23.00 -4.89
CA ALA A 238 14.00 22.97 -5.47
C ALA A 238 14.01 23.89 -6.69
N VAL A 239 14.59 25.07 -6.53
CA VAL A 239 14.95 25.93 -7.64
C VAL A 239 15.97 25.13 -8.45
N PRO A 240 15.75 24.89 -9.76
CA PRO A 240 16.71 24.18 -10.58
C PRO A 240 18.06 24.84 -10.40
N GLU A 241 19.08 24.09 -10.02
CA GLU A 241 20.43 24.59 -9.80
C GLU A 241 20.89 25.40 -11.00
N PRO A 242 21.31 26.64 -10.84
CA PRO A 242 21.74 27.50 -11.97
C PRO A 242 22.97 26.95 -12.71
N SER A 243 23.61 25.91 -12.19
CA SER A 243 24.78 25.26 -12.77
C SER A 243 24.51 24.56 -14.11
N THR A 244 23.32 24.00 -14.33
CA THR A 244 23.01 23.34 -15.60
C THR A 244 22.71 24.33 -16.72
N LEU A 245 22.11 25.48 -16.42
CA LEU A 245 21.85 26.52 -17.42
C LEU A 245 23.17 27.26 -17.81
N ALA A 246 24.07 27.43 -16.84
CA ALA A 246 25.37 28.05 -17.11
C ALA A 246 26.27 27.21 -18.03
N ALA A 247 26.18 25.89 -17.96
CA ALA A 247 26.93 24.98 -18.83
C ALA A 247 26.49 25.08 -20.31
N PHE A 248 25.19 25.23 -20.56
CA PHE A 248 24.67 25.38 -21.92
C PHE A 248 24.99 26.74 -22.53
N VAL A 249 25.04 27.82 -21.77
CA VAL A 249 25.42 29.16 -22.25
C VAL A 249 26.91 29.21 -22.52
N ALA A 250 27.76 28.58 -21.71
CA ALA A 250 29.21 28.55 -21.92
C ALA A 250 29.60 27.75 -23.17
N ILE A 251 28.93 26.63 -23.46
CA ILE A 251 29.21 25.82 -24.68
C ILE A 251 28.67 26.53 -25.93
N GLY A 252 27.52 27.17 -25.86
CA GLY A 252 26.94 27.94 -26.97
C GLY A 252 27.79 29.18 -27.31
N GLY A 253 28.30 29.87 -26.30
CA GLY A 253 29.18 31.05 -26.48
C GLY A 253 30.52 30.72 -27.10
N LEU A 254 31.11 29.58 -26.76
CA LEU A 254 32.42 29.16 -27.28
C LEU A 254 32.38 28.79 -28.77
N VAL A 255 31.26 28.24 -29.23
CA VAL A 255 31.08 27.88 -30.65
C VAL A 255 30.93 29.10 -31.55
N VAL A 256 30.26 30.16 -31.07
CA VAL A 256 30.06 31.40 -31.84
C VAL A 256 31.36 32.22 -31.97
N VAL A 257 32.20 32.28 -30.94
CA VAL A 257 33.48 33.01 -30.98
C VAL A 257 34.53 32.33 -31.90
N ARG A 258 34.50 30.99 -31.98
CA ARG A 258 35.48 30.26 -32.84
C ARG A 258 35.16 30.36 -34.33
N ARG A 259 33.92 30.63 -34.75
CA ARG A 259 33.53 30.82 -36.15
C ARG A 259 33.90 32.22 -36.71
N ARG A 260 34.02 33.25 -35.85
CA ARG A 260 34.37 34.60 -36.32
C ARG A 260 35.88 34.82 -36.56
N ARG A 261 36.76 33.92 -36.14
CA ARG A 261 38.21 34.04 -36.34
C ARG A 261 38.76 33.34 -37.61
N LYS A 262 37.90 32.73 -38.45
CA LYS A 262 38.30 32.11 -39.70
C LYS A 262 37.83 32.80 -40.98
N ALA A 263 37.32 34.04 -40.88
CA ALA A 263 36.86 34.85 -41.99
C ALA A 263 37.57 36.24 -41.97
N GLY A 264 38.91 36.18 -41.84
CA GLY A 264 39.78 37.36 -41.98
C GLY A 264 41.18 36.94 -42.45
#